data_e2ea6c477e2b7566ab947eae30827101
#
_entry.id   e2ea6c477e2b7566ab947eae30827101
#
_cell.length_a   1.000
_cell.length_b   1.000
_cell.length_c   1.000
_cell.angle_alpha   90.00
_cell.angle_beta   90.00
_cell.angle_gamma   90.00
#
_symmetry.space_group_name_H-M   'P 1'
#
loop_
_entity.id
_entity.type
_entity.pdbx_description
1 polymer ?
#
loop_
_entity_poly.entity_id
_entity_poly.type
_entity_poly.pdbx_seq_one_letter_code
_entity_poly.pdbx_strand_id
1 'polypeptide(L)'
;MKRFLIPLLAALALPNAVNANIDPKVAEICLKATDFQGCVKSMSGQKNNNLSIKSGYDSALIAFEKGDTLKAMKLINSYIKKNPNSKEGFLLRAFINTYDLSQFDKALEDIDQALEIDQNYALAYALKSDVFYFDIGGSASQTKKMLKKAFELSPNNPFVNFVKGDFYYDNSFVLLDKDKKDLAIKSAEEALIHFEKVVVNSQNNNDLIFKRVYPLGISYTANALLGEAKFELYFMYKDIKDRKTAKSYLEDALSHYSMAISMAPSQEKAEEIELDRDFDLITPADLYTSRGNIYSFMNNKVKKACSDWKVARGYGDKDAQKNYREFRC
;
A
#
# COMPACT_ATOMS: atom_id res chain seq x y z
N MET A 1 -51.21 18.37 -6.81
CA MET A 1 -50.68 17.57 -7.96
C MET A 1 -49.88 18.51 -8.85
N LYS A 2 -48.58 18.55 -8.68
CA LYS A 2 -47.66 19.20 -9.65
C LYS A 2 -46.63 18.17 -10.05
N ARG A 3 -46.77 17.68 -11.30
CA ARG A 3 -45.81 16.78 -11.96
C ARG A 3 -44.55 17.58 -12.27
N PHE A 4 -43.43 17.19 -11.73
CA PHE A 4 -42.14 17.68 -12.19
C PHE A 4 -41.80 16.99 -13.53
N LEU A 5 -41.91 17.78 -14.58
CA LEU A 5 -41.29 17.46 -15.89
C LEU A 5 -39.79 17.64 -15.76
N ILE A 6 -39.03 16.58 -15.78
CA ILE A 6 -37.58 16.60 -15.99
C ILE A 6 -37.37 17.02 -17.46
N PRO A 7 -36.60 18.07 -17.75
CA PRO A 7 -36.39 18.48 -19.12
C PRO A 7 -35.53 17.47 -19.87
N LEU A 8 -36.14 16.86 -20.86
CA LEU A 8 -35.53 16.03 -21.89
C LEU A 8 -34.72 16.90 -22.91
N LEU A 9 -33.88 17.82 -22.41
CA LEU A 9 -33.16 18.81 -23.23
C LEU A 9 -31.63 18.75 -23.13
N ALA A 10 -31.09 17.70 -22.50
CA ALA A 10 -29.65 17.49 -22.51
C ALA A 10 -29.15 16.64 -23.71
N ALA A 11 -30.03 16.21 -24.59
CA ALA A 11 -29.69 15.36 -25.75
C ALA A 11 -29.42 16.14 -27.07
N LEU A 12 -29.44 17.47 -27.05
CA LEU A 12 -29.34 18.27 -28.27
C LEU A 12 -28.13 19.22 -28.34
N ALA A 13 -27.13 19.04 -27.50
CA ALA A 13 -25.87 19.80 -27.56
C ALA A 13 -24.66 18.91 -27.86
N LEU A 14 -24.82 17.82 -28.62
CA LEU A 14 -23.71 17.17 -29.27
C LEU A 14 -23.40 17.95 -30.55
N PRO A 15 -22.19 18.52 -30.71
CA PRO A 15 -21.82 19.12 -31.99
C PRO A 15 -21.88 18.02 -33.07
N ASN A 16 -22.58 18.30 -34.17
CA ASN A 16 -22.73 17.46 -35.35
C ASN A 16 -21.39 17.22 -36.03
N ALA A 17 -20.53 16.38 -35.46
CA ALA A 17 -19.33 15.80 -36.11
C ALA A 17 -18.72 14.75 -35.18
N VAL A 18 -19.48 13.82 -34.57
CA VAL A 18 -18.90 12.61 -34.02
C VAL A 18 -18.89 11.59 -35.15
N ASN A 19 -17.71 11.42 -35.77
CA ASN A 19 -17.49 10.37 -36.75
C ASN A 19 -18.00 9.03 -36.24
N ALA A 20 -18.79 8.34 -37.04
CA ALA A 20 -19.45 7.07 -36.77
C ALA A 20 -18.50 5.87 -36.55
N ASN A 21 -17.25 6.09 -36.16
CA ASN A 21 -16.19 5.08 -36.02
C ASN A 21 -15.38 5.14 -34.72
N ILE A 22 -15.96 5.64 -33.67
CA ILE A 22 -15.31 5.58 -32.34
C ILE A 22 -15.64 4.23 -31.68
N ASP A 23 -14.62 3.49 -31.27
CA ASP A 23 -14.81 2.26 -30.51
C ASP A 23 -15.69 2.56 -29.27
N PRO A 24 -16.79 1.83 -29.04
CA PRO A 24 -17.70 2.07 -27.92
C PRO A 24 -17.01 2.07 -26.54
N LYS A 25 -15.96 1.25 -26.35
CA LYS A 25 -15.17 1.22 -25.12
C LYS A 25 -14.34 2.50 -24.92
N VAL A 26 -13.77 3.03 -26.03
CA VAL A 26 -13.05 4.30 -25.99
C VAL A 26 -14.00 5.45 -25.68
N ALA A 27 -15.19 5.44 -26.28
CA ALA A 27 -16.23 6.44 -26.00
C ALA A 27 -16.65 6.41 -24.53
N GLU A 28 -16.88 5.25 -23.97
CA GLU A 28 -17.28 5.05 -22.55
C GLU A 28 -16.22 5.58 -21.58
N ILE A 29 -14.94 5.30 -21.84
CA ILE A 29 -13.83 5.78 -21.01
C ILE A 29 -13.71 7.30 -21.11
N CYS A 30 -13.81 7.84 -22.32
CA CYS A 30 -13.62 9.27 -22.58
C CYS A 30 -14.81 10.13 -22.14
N LEU A 31 -16.01 9.59 -21.96
CA LEU A 31 -17.18 10.31 -21.45
C LEU A 31 -16.98 10.91 -20.03
N LYS A 32 -16.01 10.39 -19.28
CA LYS A 32 -15.64 10.87 -17.93
C LYS A 32 -14.48 11.88 -17.94
N ALA A 33 -13.88 12.15 -19.09
CA ALA A 33 -12.75 13.08 -19.20
C ALA A 33 -13.24 14.53 -19.34
N THR A 34 -12.50 15.47 -18.77
CA THR A 34 -12.75 16.92 -18.91
C THR A 34 -12.61 17.42 -20.35
N ASP A 35 -11.82 16.72 -21.18
CA ASP A 35 -11.69 16.94 -22.60
C ASP A 35 -11.98 15.63 -23.36
N PHE A 36 -13.24 15.43 -23.74
CA PHE A 36 -13.69 14.26 -24.48
C PHE A 36 -12.99 14.09 -25.83
N GLN A 37 -12.84 15.17 -26.58
CA GLN A 37 -12.22 15.12 -27.92
C GLN A 37 -10.71 14.84 -27.83
N GLY A 38 -10.02 15.44 -26.88
CA GLY A 38 -8.59 15.16 -26.61
C GLY A 38 -8.37 13.73 -26.16
N CYS A 39 -9.25 13.20 -25.29
CA CYS A 39 -9.22 11.82 -24.85
C CYS A 39 -9.45 10.85 -26.02
N VAL A 40 -10.50 11.03 -26.83
CA VAL A 40 -10.79 10.20 -28.00
C VAL A 40 -9.66 10.28 -29.02
N LYS A 41 -9.11 11.47 -29.28
CA LYS A 41 -7.97 11.66 -30.19
C LYS A 41 -6.70 10.99 -29.65
N SER A 42 -6.47 11.07 -28.36
CA SER A 42 -5.36 10.37 -27.69
C SER A 42 -5.50 8.85 -27.75
N MET A 43 -6.71 8.33 -27.58
CA MET A 43 -6.98 6.89 -27.61
C MET A 43 -7.21 6.31 -29.02
N SER A 44 -7.75 7.08 -29.97
CA SER A 44 -8.00 6.62 -31.33
C SER A 44 -6.90 7.01 -32.34
N GLY A 45 -6.10 8.04 -32.03
CA GLY A 45 -4.98 8.49 -32.92
C GLY A 45 -3.69 7.66 -32.79
N GLN A 46 -3.63 6.70 -31.88
CA GLN A 46 -2.50 5.77 -31.71
C GLN A 46 -2.71 4.48 -32.51
N LYS A 47 -2.89 4.55 -33.80
CA LYS A 47 -2.77 3.35 -34.65
C LYS A 47 -1.31 2.88 -34.68
N ASN A 48 -1.09 1.77 -34.00
CA ASN A 48 -0.19 0.64 -34.28
C ASN A 48 1.25 0.59 -33.75
N ASN A 49 1.89 1.65 -33.27
CA ASN A 49 3.23 1.45 -32.68
C ASN A 49 3.23 1.59 -31.13
N ASN A 50 2.42 2.48 -30.57
CA ASN A 50 2.32 2.65 -29.11
C ASN A 50 1.42 1.61 -28.41
N LEU A 51 0.42 1.01 -29.11
CA LEU A 51 -0.40 -0.07 -28.54
C LEU A 51 0.40 -1.37 -28.35
N SER A 52 1.33 -1.69 -29.27
CA SER A 52 2.21 -2.87 -29.13
C SER A 52 3.28 -2.65 -28.05
N ILE A 53 3.71 -1.41 -27.82
CA ILE A 53 4.66 -1.05 -26.78
C ILE A 53 3.99 -1.14 -25.40
N LYS A 54 2.81 -0.52 -25.22
CA LYS A 54 2.00 -0.68 -23.99
C LYS A 54 1.59 -2.14 -23.76
N SER A 55 1.22 -2.90 -24.80
CA SER A 55 0.78 -4.29 -24.62
C SER A 55 1.85 -5.21 -24.02
N GLY A 56 3.13 -4.98 -24.30
CA GLY A 56 4.24 -5.77 -23.72
C GLY A 56 4.45 -5.48 -22.23
N TYR A 57 4.46 -4.20 -21.85
CA TYR A 57 4.54 -3.76 -20.45
C TYR A 57 3.30 -4.18 -19.66
N ASP A 58 2.11 -3.89 -20.18
CA ASP A 58 0.83 -4.22 -19.52
C ASP A 58 0.69 -5.74 -19.32
N SER A 59 1.15 -6.54 -20.30
CA SER A 59 1.15 -8.00 -20.18
C SER A 59 2.11 -8.50 -19.09
N ALA A 60 3.27 -7.85 -18.94
CA ALA A 60 4.21 -8.16 -17.87
C ALA A 60 3.63 -7.76 -16.49
N LEU A 61 3.01 -6.59 -16.42
CA LEU A 61 2.37 -6.07 -15.22
C LEU A 61 1.20 -6.96 -14.76
N ILE A 62 0.35 -7.41 -15.69
CA ILE A 62 -0.74 -8.34 -15.38
C ILE A 62 -0.20 -9.71 -14.91
N ALA A 63 0.90 -10.20 -15.53
CA ALA A 63 1.52 -11.43 -15.08
C ALA A 63 2.12 -11.30 -13.67
N PHE A 64 2.74 -10.16 -13.37
CA PHE A 64 3.24 -9.83 -12.03
C PHE A 64 2.11 -9.74 -11.01
N GLU A 65 1.04 -9.02 -11.30
CA GLU A 65 -0.13 -8.91 -10.41
C GLU A 65 -0.71 -10.29 -10.06
N LYS A 66 -0.71 -11.21 -11.02
CA LYS A 66 -1.20 -12.59 -10.82
C LYS A 66 -0.21 -13.54 -10.15
N GLY A 67 1.01 -13.10 -9.88
CA GLY A 67 2.07 -13.96 -9.31
C GLY A 67 2.72 -14.91 -10.31
N ASP A 68 2.48 -14.75 -11.62
CA ASP A 68 3.18 -15.54 -12.65
C ASP A 68 4.56 -14.91 -12.94
N THR A 69 5.45 -15.06 -11.96
CA THR A 69 6.78 -14.44 -11.92
C THR A 69 7.63 -14.78 -13.14
N LEU A 70 7.61 -16.06 -13.56
CA LEU A 70 8.38 -16.49 -14.74
C LEU A 70 7.91 -15.81 -16.01
N LYS A 71 6.60 -15.70 -16.19
CA LYS A 71 6.00 -15.03 -17.34
C LYS A 71 6.21 -13.52 -17.26
N ALA A 72 6.06 -12.91 -16.08
CA ALA A 72 6.32 -11.49 -15.86
C ALA A 72 7.77 -11.15 -16.25
N MET A 73 8.76 -11.91 -15.76
CA MET A 73 10.18 -11.73 -16.09
C MET A 73 10.46 -11.89 -17.58
N LYS A 74 9.90 -12.91 -18.23
CA LYS A 74 10.07 -13.12 -19.69
C LYS A 74 9.53 -11.94 -20.47
N LEU A 75 8.34 -11.46 -20.13
CA LEU A 75 7.68 -10.36 -20.83
C LEU A 75 8.39 -9.03 -20.60
N ILE A 76 8.79 -8.72 -19.36
CA ILE A 76 9.46 -7.46 -19.05
C ILE A 76 10.86 -7.40 -19.66
N ASN A 77 11.61 -8.50 -19.68
CA ASN A 77 12.91 -8.58 -20.35
C ASN A 77 12.78 -8.34 -21.87
N SER A 78 11.75 -8.94 -22.50
CA SER A 78 11.46 -8.69 -23.91
C SER A 78 11.07 -7.25 -24.18
N TYR A 79 10.31 -6.63 -23.25
CA TYR A 79 9.89 -5.24 -23.34
C TYR A 79 11.09 -4.28 -23.22
N ILE A 80 11.95 -4.45 -22.21
CA ILE A 80 13.15 -3.62 -22.00
C ILE A 80 14.10 -3.73 -23.19
N LYS A 81 14.29 -4.94 -23.74
CA LYS A 81 15.13 -5.13 -24.94
C LYS A 81 14.65 -4.29 -26.13
N LYS A 82 13.33 -4.09 -26.30
CA LYS A 82 12.74 -3.26 -27.36
C LYS A 82 12.67 -1.79 -26.99
N ASN A 83 12.67 -1.49 -25.69
CA ASN A 83 12.50 -0.14 -25.14
C ASN A 83 13.58 0.13 -24.07
N PRO A 84 14.86 0.25 -24.45
CA PRO A 84 15.97 0.35 -23.54
C PRO A 84 15.97 1.64 -22.69
N ASN A 85 15.15 2.63 -23.06
CA ASN A 85 14.97 3.89 -22.32
C ASN A 85 13.64 3.93 -21.55
N SER A 86 13.03 2.79 -21.22
CA SER A 86 11.80 2.76 -20.42
C SER A 86 12.12 2.66 -18.93
N LYS A 87 12.05 3.77 -18.22
CA LYS A 87 12.17 3.80 -16.76
C LYS A 87 11.13 2.91 -16.06
N GLU A 88 9.90 2.85 -16.61
CA GLU A 88 8.82 2.00 -16.12
C GLU A 88 9.14 0.52 -16.28
N GLY A 89 9.78 0.15 -17.39
CA GLY A 89 10.21 -1.23 -17.65
C GLY A 89 11.23 -1.70 -16.65
N PHE A 90 12.27 -0.91 -16.41
CA PHE A 90 13.29 -1.22 -15.39
C PHE A 90 12.68 -1.25 -14.00
N LEU A 91 11.83 -0.28 -13.64
CA LEU A 91 11.19 -0.25 -12.34
C LEU A 91 10.29 -1.48 -12.10
N LEU A 92 9.49 -1.91 -13.08
CA LEU A 92 8.67 -3.11 -12.95
C LEU A 92 9.56 -4.35 -12.74
N ARG A 93 10.69 -4.47 -13.47
CA ARG A 93 11.62 -5.59 -13.26
C ARG A 93 12.26 -5.53 -11.88
N ALA A 94 12.57 -4.34 -11.38
CA ALA A 94 13.04 -4.16 -10.01
C ALA A 94 11.99 -4.62 -8.98
N PHE A 95 10.71 -4.30 -9.14
CA PHE A 95 9.64 -4.80 -8.27
C PHE A 95 9.57 -6.34 -8.29
N ILE A 96 9.66 -6.97 -9.46
CA ILE A 96 9.66 -8.43 -9.58
C ILE A 96 10.90 -9.01 -8.87
N ASN A 97 12.08 -8.42 -9.08
CA ASN A 97 13.32 -8.86 -8.44
C ASN A 97 13.25 -8.72 -6.91
N THR A 98 12.64 -7.66 -6.38
CA THR A 98 12.50 -7.41 -4.94
C THR A 98 11.49 -8.39 -4.32
N TYR A 99 10.24 -8.34 -4.77
CA TYR A 99 9.12 -8.95 -4.05
C TYR A 99 8.80 -10.40 -4.43
N ASP A 100 9.24 -10.87 -5.61
CA ASP A 100 8.99 -12.24 -6.04
C ASP A 100 10.25 -13.10 -6.03
N LEU A 101 11.44 -12.51 -6.18
CA LEU A 101 12.68 -13.25 -6.39
C LEU A 101 13.75 -13.01 -5.32
N SER A 102 13.57 -12.02 -4.44
CA SER A 102 14.56 -11.59 -3.43
C SER A 102 15.96 -11.35 -4.01
N GLN A 103 16.02 -10.86 -5.27
CA GLN A 103 17.27 -10.56 -5.98
C GLN A 103 17.62 -9.07 -5.86
N PHE A 104 17.96 -8.64 -4.65
CA PHE A 104 18.10 -7.24 -4.28
C PHE A 104 19.18 -6.49 -5.06
N ASP A 105 20.32 -7.12 -5.34
CA ASP A 105 21.37 -6.49 -6.16
C ASP A 105 20.87 -6.16 -7.57
N LYS A 106 20.13 -7.09 -8.20
CA LYS A 106 19.56 -6.86 -9.53
C LYS A 106 18.43 -5.82 -9.49
N ALA A 107 17.66 -5.79 -8.40
CA ALA A 107 16.66 -4.76 -8.20
C ALA A 107 17.32 -3.37 -8.13
N LEU A 108 18.41 -3.23 -7.38
CA LEU A 108 19.16 -1.97 -7.28
C LEU A 108 19.77 -1.54 -8.63
N GLU A 109 20.31 -2.46 -9.42
CA GLU A 109 20.81 -2.19 -10.76
C GLU A 109 19.69 -1.64 -11.66
N ASP A 110 18.53 -2.27 -11.65
CA ASP A 110 17.36 -1.82 -12.43
C ASP A 110 16.81 -0.47 -11.96
N ILE A 111 16.79 -0.23 -10.64
CA ILE A 111 16.39 1.06 -10.08
C ILE A 111 17.35 2.15 -10.53
N ASP A 112 18.65 1.89 -10.52
CA ASP A 112 19.65 2.85 -10.94
C ASP A 112 19.52 3.17 -12.43
N GLN A 113 19.26 2.18 -13.29
CA GLN A 113 18.94 2.40 -14.70
C GLN A 113 17.68 3.26 -14.88
N ALA A 114 16.62 3.03 -14.08
CA ALA A 114 15.42 3.85 -14.13
C ALA A 114 15.72 5.32 -13.72
N LEU A 115 16.60 5.53 -12.73
CA LEU A 115 17.01 6.85 -12.26
C LEU A 115 17.99 7.55 -13.21
N GLU A 116 18.82 6.81 -13.95
CA GLU A 116 19.64 7.39 -15.03
C GLU A 116 18.77 7.94 -16.17
N ILE A 117 17.66 7.26 -16.48
CA ILE A 117 16.70 7.71 -17.49
C ILE A 117 15.86 8.90 -16.98
N ASP A 118 15.42 8.85 -15.71
CA ASP A 118 14.65 9.94 -15.09
C ASP A 118 15.06 10.17 -13.63
N GLN A 119 15.88 11.17 -13.40
CA GLN A 119 16.36 11.57 -12.06
C GLN A 119 15.26 12.10 -11.13
N ASN A 120 14.03 12.30 -11.63
CA ASN A 120 12.89 12.74 -10.85
C ASN A 120 11.82 11.63 -10.68
N TYR A 121 12.22 10.38 -10.77
CA TYR A 121 11.29 9.24 -10.66
C TYR A 121 11.06 8.85 -9.19
N ALA A 122 10.02 9.40 -8.58
CA ALA A 122 9.70 9.24 -7.15
C ALA A 122 9.63 7.77 -6.70
N LEU A 123 8.95 6.91 -7.49
CA LEU A 123 8.79 5.49 -7.17
C LEU A 123 10.12 4.74 -7.13
N ALA A 124 11.06 5.10 -8.01
CA ALA A 124 12.40 4.50 -8.02
C ALA A 124 13.18 4.85 -6.75
N TYR A 125 13.11 6.11 -6.28
CA TYR A 125 13.72 6.48 -4.98
C TYR A 125 13.06 5.76 -3.80
N ALA A 126 11.73 5.60 -3.81
CA ALA A 126 11.01 4.88 -2.76
C ALA A 126 11.42 3.41 -2.72
N LEU A 127 11.38 2.70 -3.87
CA LEU A 127 11.80 1.29 -3.94
C LEU A 127 13.29 1.13 -3.61
N LYS A 128 14.15 2.06 -4.04
CA LYS A 128 15.56 2.03 -3.68
C LYS A 128 15.77 2.14 -2.17
N SER A 129 15.00 3.01 -1.51
CA SER A 129 15.12 3.18 -0.06
C SER A 129 14.59 1.97 0.70
N ASP A 130 13.55 1.33 0.21
CA ASP A 130 12.97 0.11 0.74
C ASP A 130 13.99 -1.03 0.72
N VAL A 131 14.44 -1.40 -0.48
CA VAL A 131 15.47 -2.44 -0.68
C VAL A 131 16.75 -2.14 0.11
N PHE A 132 17.21 -0.89 0.08
CA PHE A 132 18.47 -0.51 0.73
C PHE A 132 18.41 -0.63 2.25
N TYR A 133 17.28 -0.30 2.87
CA TYR A 133 17.14 -0.31 4.33
C TYR A 133 16.75 -1.68 4.87
N PHE A 134 15.67 -2.26 4.35
CA PHE A 134 15.11 -3.49 4.90
C PHE A 134 15.83 -4.75 4.42
N ASP A 135 16.23 -4.81 3.14
CA ASP A 135 16.73 -6.04 2.55
C ASP A 135 18.26 -6.18 2.65
N ILE A 136 19.01 -5.08 2.55
CA ILE A 136 20.48 -5.12 2.61
C ILE A 136 21.08 -4.42 3.84
N GLY A 137 20.25 -3.97 4.78
CA GLY A 137 20.70 -3.37 6.04
C GLY A 137 21.46 -2.05 5.88
N GLY A 138 21.04 -1.23 4.94
CA GLY A 138 21.66 0.04 4.62
C GLY A 138 21.54 1.11 5.68
N SER A 139 22.32 2.16 5.54
CA SER A 139 22.37 3.28 6.50
C SER A 139 21.04 4.06 6.55
N ALA A 140 20.46 4.18 7.74
CA ALA A 140 19.26 5.00 7.98
C ALA A 140 19.41 6.47 7.50
N SER A 141 20.63 7.03 7.53
CA SER A 141 20.89 8.39 7.03
C SER A 141 20.75 8.49 5.51
N GLN A 142 21.23 7.50 4.78
CA GLN A 142 21.10 7.45 3.32
C GLN A 142 19.65 7.16 2.91
N THR A 143 19.00 6.21 3.57
CA THR A 143 17.57 5.90 3.40
C THR A 143 16.72 7.14 3.57
N LYS A 144 16.92 7.90 4.65
CA LYS A 144 16.21 9.16 4.90
C LYS A 144 16.38 10.19 3.78
N LYS A 145 17.56 10.29 3.16
CA LYS A 145 17.78 11.19 2.01
C LYS A 145 16.99 10.75 0.78
N MET A 146 16.98 9.43 0.48
CA MET A 146 16.21 8.88 -0.64
C MET A 146 14.70 9.07 -0.44
N LEU A 147 14.18 8.77 0.76
CA LEU A 147 12.78 8.97 1.12
C LEU A 147 12.37 10.45 1.07
N LYS A 148 13.26 11.36 1.51
CA LYS A 148 13.01 12.80 1.37
C LYS A 148 12.83 13.18 -0.10
N LYS A 149 13.73 12.73 -0.99
CA LYS A 149 13.66 12.99 -2.43
C LYS A 149 12.38 12.38 -3.04
N ALA A 150 12.04 11.13 -2.72
CA ALA A 150 10.82 10.50 -3.19
C ALA A 150 9.56 11.28 -2.80
N PHE A 151 9.50 11.71 -1.54
CA PHE A 151 8.38 12.46 -1.00
C PHE A 151 8.26 13.88 -1.58
N GLU A 152 9.37 14.59 -1.78
CA GLU A 152 9.38 15.91 -2.45
C GLU A 152 8.82 15.81 -3.88
N LEU A 153 9.15 14.72 -4.60
CA LEU A 153 8.69 14.49 -5.96
C LEU A 153 7.23 14.03 -6.03
N SER A 154 6.75 13.27 -5.06
CA SER A 154 5.38 12.72 -5.08
C SER A 154 4.78 12.56 -3.67
N PRO A 155 4.39 13.67 -3.02
CA PRO A 155 3.99 13.67 -1.60
C PRO A 155 2.67 12.94 -1.31
N ASN A 156 1.86 12.68 -2.35
CA ASN A 156 0.58 12.00 -2.22
C ASN A 156 0.58 10.58 -2.78
N ASN A 157 1.72 10.08 -3.27
CA ASN A 157 1.80 8.72 -3.77
C ASN A 157 1.70 7.72 -2.60
N PRO A 158 0.78 6.73 -2.63
CA PRO A 158 0.59 5.78 -1.54
C PRO A 158 1.83 4.95 -1.23
N PHE A 159 2.57 4.47 -2.24
CA PHE A 159 3.78 3.67 -2.03
C PHE A 159 4.90 4.49 -1.39
N VAL A 160 5.13 5.73 -1.87
CA VAL A 160 6.13 6.64 -1.28
C VAL A 160 5.81 6.90 0.20
N ASN A 161 4.54 7.13 0.52
CA ASN A 161 4.14 7.35 1.91
C ASN A 161 4.23 6.05 2.72
N PHE A 162 3.86 4.90 2.14
CA PHE A 162 3.97 3.63 2.85
C PHE A 162 5.40 3.33 3.26
N VAL A 163 6.35 3.31 2.30
CA VAL A 163 7.77 3.04 2.59
C VAL A 163 8.36 4.06 3.58
N LYS A 164 7.92 5.32 3.50
CA LYS A 164 8.38 6.34 4.43
C LYS A 164 7.80 6.14 5.84
N GLY A 165 6.53 5.75 5.95
CA GLY A 165 5.90 5.39 7.22
C GLY A 165 6.58 4.20 7.86
N ASP A 166 6.83 3.16 7.09
CA ASP A 166 7.46 1.92 7.52
C ASP A 166 8.88 2.16 8.05
N PHE A 167 9.69 2.90 7.28
CA PHE A 167 11.01 3.33 7.74
C PHE A 167 10.97 4.07 9.09
N TYR A 168 10.07 5.01 9.28
CA TYR A 168 9.99 5.76 10.53
C TYR A 168 9.46 4.92 11.68
N TYR A 169 8.57 3.98 11.40
CA TYR A 169 8.05 3.03 12.38
C TYR A 169 9.17 2.12 12.88
N ASP A 170 9.89 1.45 11.98
CA ASP A 170 11.03 0.60 12.34
C ASP A 170 12.14 1.40 13.07
N ASN A 171 12.47 2.60 12.59
CA ASN A 171 13.46 3.46 13.25
C ASN A 171 13.06 3.84 14.68
N SER A 172 11.77 3.83 15.03
CA SER A 172 11.33 4.09 16.40
C SER A 172 11.82 3.00 17.36
N PHE A 173 11.76 1.74 16.97
CA PHE A 173 12.29 0.62 17.75
C PHE A 173 13.81 0.68 17.88
N VAL A 174 14.51 0.96 16.79
CA VAL A 174 15.97 1.15 16.80
C VAL A 174 16.39 2.28 17.78
N LEU A 175 15.56 3.31 17.91
CA LEU A 175 15.80 4.42 18.84
C LEU A 175 15.46 4.03 20.29
N LEU A 176 14.44 3.21 20.53
CA LEU A 176 14.11 2.67 21.84
C LEU A 176 15.23 1.78 22.38
N ASP A 177 15.77 0.89 21.55
CA ASP A 177 16.89 0.03 21.91
C ASP A 177 18.15 0.81 22.30
N LYS A 178 18.29 2.03 21.77
CA LYS A 178 19.36 2.97 22.14
C LYS A 178 19.00 3.92 23.28
N ASP A 179 17.92 3.66 24.00
CA ASP A 179 17.37 4.48 25.10
C ASP A 179 17.08 5.96 24.71
N LYS A 180 16.75 6.19 23.43
CA LYS A 180 16.43 7.53 22.89
C LYS A 180 14.92 7.75 22.79
N LYS A 181 14.22 7.65 23.92
CA LYS A 181 12.75 7.63 23.99
C LYS A 181 12.05 8.80 23.29
N ASP A 182 12.51 10.04 23.51
CA ASP A 182 11.91 11.22 22.85
C ASP A 182 12.04 11.19 21.33
N LEU A 183 13.16 10.67 20.83
CA LEU A 183 13.36 10.50 19.39
C LEU A 183 12.56 9.33 18.83
N ALA A 184 12.38 8.28 19.60
CA ALA A 184 11.54 7.13 19.25
C ALA A 184 10.08 7.57 19.10
N ILE A 185 9.54 8.30 20.08
CA ILE A 185 8.19 8.87 20.02
C ILE A 185 8.02 9.70 18.75
N LYS A 186 8.93 10.66 18.48
CA LYS A 186 8.89 11.50 17.27
C LYS A 186 8.93 10.67 15.99
N SER A 187 9.72 9.59 15.97
CA SER A 187 9.80 8.71 14.81
C SER A 187 8.48 7.96 14.59
N ALA A 188 7.89 7.41 15.64
CA ALA A 188 6.60 6.74 15.57
C ALA A 188 5.47 7.71 15.14
N GLU A 189 5.46 8.94 15.65
CA GLU A 189 4.48 9.97 15.24
C GLU A 189 4.66 10.38 13.77
N GLU A 190 5.89 10.48 13.28
CA GLU A 190 6.15 10.73 11.84
C GLU A 190 5.62 9.57 10.97
N ALA A 191 5.76 8.32 11.43
CA ALA A 191 5.20 7.16 10.76
C ALA A 191 3.67 7.27 10.60
N LEU A 192 2.95 7.69 11.66
CA LEU A 192 1.49 7.87 11.61
C LEU A 192 1.07 8.84 10.50
N ILE A 193 1.77 9.98 10.38
CA ILE A 193 1.47 10.99 9.34
C ILE A 193 1.50 10.37 7.95
N HIS A 194 2.46 9.48 7.69
CA HIS A 194 2.62 8.85 6.40
C HIS A 194 1.61 7.73 6.17
N PHE A 195 1.35 6.88 7.14
CA PHE A 195 0.32 5.84 7.03
C PHE A 195 -1.09 6.43 6.88
N GLU A 196 -1.41 7.53 7.56
CA GLU A 196 -2.67 8.25 7.37
C GLU A 196 -2.82 8.77 5.92
N LYS A 197 -1.74 9.30 5.33
CA LYS A 197 -1.74 9.67 3.90
C LYS A 197 -1.94 8.47 2.97
N VAL A 198 -1.43 7.29 3.31
CA VAL A 198 -1.72 6.08 2.53
C VAL A 198 -3.22 5.80 2.55
N VAL A 199 -3.85 5.78 3.72
CA VAL A 199 -5.29 5.51 3.85
C VAL A 199 -6.13 6.50 3.04
N VAL A 200 -5.80 7.79 3.10
CA VAL A 200 -6.54 8.85 2.37
C VAL A 200 -6.35 8.72 0.86
N ASN A 201 -5.12 8.47 0.39
CA ASN A 201 -4.80 8.53 -1.04
C ASN A 201 -4.99 7.20 -1.78
N SER A 202 -5.16 6.08 -1.06
CA SER A 202 -5.31 4.75 -1.67
C SER A 202 -6.77 4.33 -1.96
N GLN A 203 -7.76 5.11 -1.56
CA GLN A 203 -9.19 4.76 -1.70
C GLN A 203 -9.63 4.47 -3.15
N ASN A 204 -8.93 5.03 -4.14
CA ASN A 204 -9.21 4.83 -5.57
C ASN A 204 -8.02 4.23 -6.34
N ASN A 205 -7.06 3.64 -5.64
CA ASN A 205 -5.84 3.14 -6.27
C ASN A 205 -6.05 1.73 -6.84
N ASN A 206 -6.14 1.63 -8.16
CA ASN A 206 -6.19 0.38 -8.93
C ASN A 206 -4.83 -0.02 -9.52
N ASP A 207 -3.73 0.51 -8.99
CA ASP A 207 -2.39 0.18 -9.46
C ASP A 207 -2.08 -1.31 -9.24
N LEU A 208 -1.79 -2.02 -10.33
CA LEU A 208 -1.55 -3.47 -10.31
C LEU A 208 -0.26 -3.85 -9.57
N ILE A 209 0.75 -2.95 -9.56
CA ILE A 209 1.97 -3.16 -8.77
C ILE A 209 1.58 -3.25 -7.28
N PHE A 210 0.76 -2.32 -6.79
CA PHE A 210 0.38 -2.30 -5.39
C PHE A 210 -0.54 -3.46 -5.00
N LYS A 211 -1.34 -3.98 -5.94
CA LYS A 211 -2.10 -5.21 -5.72
C LYS A 211 -1.21 -6.43 -5.53
N ARG A 212 -0.05 -6.48 -6.21
CA ARG A 212 0.91 -7.56 -6.01
C ARG A 212 1.74 -7.36 -4.74
N VAL A 213 2.21 -6.16 -4.46
CA VAL A 213 3.04 -5.83 -3.28
C VAL A 213 2.21 -5.89 -1.99
N TYR A 214 0.96 -5.40 -2.02
CA TYR A 214 0.03 -5.41 -0.88
C TYR A 214 -1.24 -6.19 -1.22
N PRO A 215 -1.20 -7.53 -1.20
CA PRO A 215 -2.28 -8.37 -1.72
C PRO A 215 -3.57 -8.30 -0.91
N LEU A 216 -3.47 -7.95 0.37
CA LEU A 216 -4.62 -7.68 1.23
C LEU A 216 -5.12 -6.23 1.08
N GLY A 217 -4.43 -5.42 0.26
CA GLY A 217 -4.73 -4.01 0.01
C GLY A 217 -3.86 -3.07 0.84
N ILE A 218 -3.26 -2.09 0.18
CA ILE A 218 -2.38 -1.11 0.84
C ILE A 218 -3.11 -0.35 1.96
N SER A 219 -4.41 -0.06 1.80
CA SER A 219 -5.23 0.61 2.80
C SER A 219 -5.51 -0.27 4.02
N TYR A 220 -5.70 -1.57 3.81
CA TYR A 220 -5.80 -2.57 4.87
C TYR A 220 -4.52 -2.61 5.69
N THR A 221 -3.38 -2.80 5.04
CA THR A 221 -2.06 -2.87 5.69
C THR A 221 -1.75 -1.57 6.44
N ALA A 222 -2.02 -0.40 5.83
CA ALA A 222 -1.80 0.87 6.49
C ALA A 222 -2.67 1.07 7.74
N ASN A 223 -3.93 0.62 7.75
CA ASN A 223 -4.76 0.69 8.95
C ASN A 223 -4.28 -0.28 10.04
N ALA A 224 -3.80 -1.46 9.69
CA ALA A 224 -3.20 -2.39 10.63
C ALA A 224 -1.96 -1.77 11.30
N LEU A 225 -1.03 -1.23 10.51
CA LEU A 225 0.17 -0.56 11.00
C LEU A 225 -0.13 0.72 11.80
N LEU A 226 -1.16 1.49 11.43
CA LEU A 226 -1.65 2.61 12.25
C LEU A 226 -2.14 2.15 13.62
N GLY A 227 -2.87 1.04 13.66
CA GLY A 227 -3.31 0.42 14.91
C GLY A 227 -2.12 0.03 15.77
N GLU A 228 -1.13 -0.63 15.20
CA GLU A 228 0.08 -1.09 15.86
C GLU A 228 0.94 0.08 16.36
N ALA A 229 1.28 1.03 15.51
CA ALA A 229 2.10 2.19 15.88
C ALA A 229 1.43 3.04 16.97
N LYS A 230 0.11 3.22 16.93
CA LYS A 230 -0.63 3.92 17.99
C LYS A 230 -0.67 3.11 19.28
N PHE A 231 -0.71 1.79 19.21
CA PHE A 231 -0.65 0.94 20.41
C PHE A 231 0.74 0.98 21.05
N GLU A 232 1.81 1.01 20.28
CA GLU A 232 3.17 1.22 20.78
C GLU A 232 3.34 2.61 21.40
N LEU A 233 2.82 3.66 20.77
CA LEU A 233 2.82 5.01 21.34
C LEU A 233 2.07 5.09 22.67
N TYR A 234 1.00 4.31 22.86
CA TYR A 234 0.34 4.20 24.16
C TYR A 234 1.33 3.79 25.26
N PHE A 235 2.18 2.79 25.01
CA PHE A 235 3.18 2.37 26.00
C PHE A 235 4.27 3.42 26.21
N MET A 236 4.77 4.02 25.13
CA MET A 236 5.79 5.06 25.20
C MET A 236 5.31 6.27 26.03
N TYR A 237 4.10 6.75 25.78
CA TYR A 237 3.50 7.86 26.55
C TYR A 237 3.13 7.49 27.98
N LYS A 238 2.74 6.25 28.23
CA LYS A 238 2.51 5.73 29.57
C LYS A 238 3.80 5.71 30.39
N ASP A 239 4.92 5.35 29.77
CA ASP A 239 6.24 5.33 30.41
C ASP A 239 6.71 6.71 30.85
N ILE A 240 6.47 7.74 30.05
CA ILE A 240 6.78 9.14 30.41
C ILE A 240 5.67 9.79 31.26
N LYS A 241 4.70 9.00 31.74
CA LYS A 241 3.59 9.40 32.63
C LYS A 241 2.57 10.37 32.03
N ASP A 242 2.56 10.57 30.72
CA ASP A 242 1.48 11.30 30.03
C ASP A 242 0.29 10.37 29.77
N ARG A 243 -0.49 10.14 30.81
CA ARG A 243 -1.66 9.25 30.76
C ARG A 243 -2.77 9.72 29.84
N LYS A 244 -2.89 11.02 29.63
CA LYS A 244 -3.95 11.60 28.76
C LYS A 244 -3.66 11.26 27.31
N THR A 245 -2.46 11.56 26.86
CA THR A 245 -2.02 11.25 25.47
C THR A 245 -1.97 9.75 25.24
N ALA A 246 -1.45 8.97 26.19
CA ALA A 246 -1.47 7.51 26.12
C ALA A 246 -2.89 6.97 25.90
N LYS A 247 -3.88 7.44 26.68
CA LYS A 247 -5.27 6.98 26.52
C LYS A 247 -5.84 7.31 25.13
N SER A 248 -5.54 8.48 24.59
CA SER A 248 -5.97 8.86 23.22
C SER A 248 -5.40 7.89 22.18
N TYR A 249 -4.12 7.58 22.24
CA TYR A 249 -3.51 6.62 21.32
C TYR A 249 -4.13 5.22 21.43
N LEU A 250 -4.49 4.78 22.64
CA LEU A 250 -5.16 3.49 22.83
C LEU A 250 -6.54 3.44 22.17
N GLU A 251 -7.32 4.52 22.27
CA GLU A 251 -8.64 4.65 21.65
C GLU A 251 -8.53 4.73 20.11
N ASP A 252 -7.54 5.46 19.61
CA ASP A 252 -7.27 5.58 18.17
C ASP A 252 -6.76 4.26 17.57
N ALA A 253 -5.88 3.53 18.27
CA ALA A 253 -5.43 2.20 17.86
C ALA A 253 -6.61 1.24 17.69
N LEU A 254 -7.55 1.24 18.65
CA LEU A 254 -8.79 0.44 18.57
C LEU A 254 -9.60 0.76 17.31
N SER A 255 -9.69 2.03 16.94
CA SER A 255 -10.39 2.48 15.73
C SER A 255 -9.74 1.91 14.46
N HIS A 256 -8.42 2.02 14.35
CA HIS A 256 -7.70 1.56 13.16
C HIS A 256 -7.72 0.03 13.01
N TYR A 257 -7.53 -0.73 14.09
CA TYR A 257 -7.72 -2.19 14.02
C TYR A 257 -9.15 -2.57 13.64
N SER A 258 -10.16 -1.85 14.13
CA SER A 258 -11.55 -2.11 13.74
C SER A 258 -11.79 -1.78 12.26
N MET A 259 -11.14 -0.75 11.73
CA MET A 259 -11.19 -0.42 10.30
C MET A 259 -10.50 -1.50 9.47
N ALA A 260 -9.29 -1.93 9.85
CA ALA A 260 -8.58 -3.03 9.17
C ALA A 260 -9.43 -4.31 9.16
N ILE A 261 -10.00 -4.71 10.29
CA ILE A 261 -10.90 -5.88 10.38
C ILE A 261 -12.09 -5.74 9.44
N SER A 262 -12.66 -4.55 9.29
CA SER A 262 -13.81 -4.34 8.38
C SER A 262 -13.44 -4.51 6.89
N MET A 263 -12.17 -4.38 6.55
CA MET A 263 -11.63 -4.55 5.19
C MET A 263 -10.96 -5.91 4.99
N ALA A 264 -10.81 -6.69 6.07
CA ALA A 264 -10.09 -7.95 6.03
C ALA A 264 -10.76 -8.97 5.12
N PRO A 265 -9.99 -9.79 4.37
CA PRO A 265 -10.51 -10.97 3.70
C PRO A 265 -10.88 -12.04 4.74
N SER A 266 -11.32 -13.21 4.27
CA SER A 266 -11.38 -14.38 5.16
C SER A 266 -9.98 -14.82 5.59
N GLN A 267 -9.88 -15.47 6.76
CA GLN A 267 -8.60 -15.99 7.26
C GLN A 267 -7.96 -16.96 6.25
N GLU A 268 -8.76 -17.88 5.70
CA GLU A 268 -8.31 -18.85 4.70
C GLU A 268 -7.70 -18.17 3.48
N LYS A 269 -8.30 -17.05 3.03
CA LYS A 269 -7.77 -16.29 1.89
C LYS A 269 -6.47 -15.58 2.22
N ALA A 270 -6.31 -15.07 3.45
CA ALA A 270 -5.06 -14.46 3.89
C ALA A 270 -3.94 -15.52 3.96
N GLU A 271 -4.21 -16.68 4.56
CA GLU A 271 -3.25 -17.80 4.65
C GLU A 271 -2.87 -18.36 3.26
N GLU A 272 -3.83 -18.46 2.32
CA GLU A 272 -3.52 -18.84 0.93
C GLU A 272 -2.53 -17.89 0.28
N ILE A 273 -2.68 -16.58 0.52
CA ILE A 273 -1.78 -15.55 -0.02
C ILE A 273 -0.42 -15.60 0.66
N GLU A 274 -0.36 -15.82 1.97
CA GLU A 274 0.87 -15.93 2.75
C GLU A 274 1.71 -17.13 2.29
N LEU A 275 1.09 -18.30 2.11
CA LEU A 275 1.74 -19.50 1.60
C LEU A 275 2.34 -19.33 0.18
N ASP A 276 1.73 -18.46 -0.65
CA ASP A 276 2.23 -18.15 -2.01
C ASP A 276 3.45 -17.22 -2.00
N ARG A 277 3.81 -16.61 -0.85
CA ARG A 277 4.71 -15.46 -0.85
C ARG A 277 5.90 -15.53 0.08
N ASP A 278 6.13 -16.43 0.86
CA ASP A 278 7.30 -16.52 1.77
C ASP A 278 7.60 -15.20 2.55
N PHE A 279 6.56 -14.45 2.91
CA PHE A 279 6.67 -13.33 3.83
C PHE A 279 5.42 -13.18 4.72
N ASP A 280 5.63 -12.70 5.95
CA ASP A 280 4.58 -12.55 6.95
C ASP A 280 3.57 -11.46 6.54
N LEU A 281 2.29 -11.80 6.56
CA LEU A 281 1.18 -10.87 6.37
C LEU A 281 0.51 -10.59 7.71
N ILE A 282 0.00 -9.38 7.89
CA ILE A 282 -0.93 -9.13 8.99
C ILE A 282 -2.27 -9.76 8.64
N THR A 283 -2.57 -10.90 9.26
CA THR A 283 -3.78 -11.69 8.98
C THR A 283 -4.98 -11.19 9.79
N PRO A 284 -6.23 -11.59 9.47
CA PRO A 284 -7.37 -11.35 10.32
C PRO A 284 -7.18 -11.86 11.77
N ALA A 285 -6.51 -13.01 11.95
CA ALA A 285 -6.19 -13.53 13.28
C ALA A 285 -5.36 -12.53 14.10
N ASP A 286 -4.30 -11.97 13.51
CA ASP A 286 -3.44 -10.98 14.17
C ASP A 286 -4.22 -9.72 14.57
N LEU A 287 -5.11 -9.25 13.68
CA LEU A 287 -5.93 -8.08 13.96
C LEU A 287 -6.89 -8.29 15.13
N TYR A 288 -7.55 -9.46 15.20
CA TYR A 288 -8.42 -9.80 16.34
C TYR A 288 -7.61 -9.97 17.64
N THR A 289 -6.44 -10.59 17.58
CA THR A 289 -5.53 -10.72 18.72
C THR A 289 -5.11 -9.36 19.25
N SER A 290 -4.63 -8.48 18.38
CA SER A 290 -4.18 -7.13 18.71
C SER A 290 -5.32 -6.27 19.25
N ARG A 291 -6.51 -6.30 18.64
CA ARG A 291 -7.68 -5.56 19.13
C ARG A 291 -8.15 -6.10 20.50
N GLY A 292 -8.12 -7.40 20.69
CA GLY A 292 -8.37 -8.02 21.98
C GLY A 292 -7.39 -7.55 23.05
N ASN A 293 -6.11 -7.47 22.71
CA ASN A 293 -5.08 -6.94 23.61
C ASN A 293 -5.39 -5.49 24.02
N ILE A 294 -5.76 -4.62 23.08
CA ILE A 294 -6.18 -3.24 23.40
C ILE A 294 -7.36 -3.22 24.37
N TYR A 295 -8.41 -4.02 24.10
CA TYR A 295 -9.56 -4.09 24.99
C TYR A 295 -9.17 -4.52 26.42
N SER A 296 -8.16 -5.36 26.61
CA SER A 296 -7.70 -5.79 27.93
C SER A 296 -7.09 -4.65 28.76
N PHE A 297 -6.55 -3.60 28.10
CA PHE A 297 -6.05 -2.40 28.78
C PHE A 297 -7.14 -1.36 29.06
N MET A 298 -8.36 -1.56 28.54
CA MET A 298 -9.48 -0.64 28.75
C MET A 298 -10.40 -1.13 29.87
N ASN A 299 -10.76 -0.21 30.78
CA ASN A 299 -11.66 -0.53 31.88
C ASN A 299 -12.99 -1.11 31.37
N ASN A 300 -13.44 -2.20 32.00
CA ASN A 300 -14.72 -2.86 31.71
C ASN A 300 -14.86 -3.40 30.26
N LYS A 301 -13.77 -3.64 29.52
CA LYS A 301 -13.79 -4.16 28.15
C LYS A 301 -13.32 -5.62 28.03
N VAL A 302 -12.99 -6.31 29.13
CA VAL A 302 -12.51 -7.70 29.13
C VAL A 302 -13.44 -8.65 28.34
N LYS A 303 -14.75 -8.48 28.42
CA LYS A 303 -15.70 -9.29 27.61
C LYS A 303 -15.49 -9.11 26.10
N LYS A 304 -15.13 -7.91 25.66
CA LYS A 304 -14.81 -7.65 24.25
C LYS A 304 -13.46 -8.24 23.86
N ALA A 305 -12.46 -8.14 24.74
CA ALA A 305 -11.18 -8.82 24.57
C ALA A 305 -11.38 -10.34 24.41
N CYS A 306 -12.14 -10.97 25.30
CA CYS A 306 -12.49 -12.40 25.20
C CYS A 306 -13.20 -12.76 23.90
N SER A 307 -14.08 -11.89 23.39
CA SER A 307 -14.76 -12.09 22.11
C SER A 307 -13.78 -12.11 20.94
N ASP A 308 -12.86 -11.16 20.90
CA ASP A 308 -11.86 -11.07 19.84
C ASP A 308 -10.86 -12.24 19.89
N TRP A 309 -10.31 -12.54 21.08
CA TRP A 309 -9.42 -13.69 21.26
C TRP A 309 -10.10 -15.03 20.95
N LYS A 310 -11.42 -15.14 21.19
CA LYS A 310 -12.16 -16.33 20.78
C LYS A 310 -12.17 -16.50 19.27
N VAL A 311 -12.31 -15.42 18.50
CA VAL A 311 -12.26 -15.44 17.04
C VAL A 311 -10.86 -15.82 16.57
N ALA A 312 -9.83 -15.09 17.02
CA ALA A 312 -8.44 -15.33 16.63
C ALA A 312 -7.97 -16.75 16.99
N ARG A 313 -8.34 -17.25 18.18
CA ARG A 313 -8.09 -18.65 18.57
C ARG A 313 -8.76 -19.64 17.63
N GLY A 314 -9.96 -19.32 17.12
CA GLY A 314 -10.67 -20.13 16.13
C GLY A 314 -9.91 -20.24 14.82
N TYR A 315 -9.06 -19.27 14.52
CA TYR A 315 -8.12 -19.23 13.39
C TYR A 315 -6.75 -19.85 13.70
N GLY A 316 -6.55 -20.38 14.91
CA GLY A 316 -5.31 -21.05 15.29
C GLY A 316 -4.26 -20.15 15.98
N ASP A 317 -4.57 -18.87 16.22
CA ASP A 317 -3.64 -17.94 16.86
C ASP A 317 -3.29 -18.38 18.29
N LYS A 318 -1.97 -18.55 18.55
CA LYS A 318 -1.46 -19.09 19.81
C LYS A 318 -1.48 -18.04 20.93
N ASP A 319 -1.24 -16.79 20.60
CA ASP A 319 -1.23 -15.68 21.57
C ASP A 319 -2.66 -15.38 22.04
N ALA A 320 -3.61 -15.37 21.13
CA ALA A 320 -5.03 -15.30 21.49
C ALA A 320 -5.45 -16.48 22.37
N GLN A 321 -4.97 -17.70 22.08
CA GLN A 321 -5.26 -18.87 22.91
C GLN A 321 -4.70 -18.72 24.32
N LYS A 322 -3.47 -18.21 24.46
CA LYS A 322 -2.83 -17.90 25.74
C LYS A 322 -3.64 -16.85 26.50
N ASN A 323 -3.89 -15.70 25.88
CA ASN A 323 -4.63 -14.60 26.49
C ASN A 323 -6.04 -15.02 26.93
N TYR A 324 -6.75 -15.80 26.10
CA TYR A 324 -8.08 -16.33 26.41
C TYR A 324 -8.09 -17.14 27.70
N ARG A 325 -7.04 -17.94 27.98
CA ARG A 325 -6.88 -18.73 29.20
C ARG A 325 -6.51 -17.85 30.38
N GLU A 326 -5.54 -16.94 30.25
CA GLU A 326 -5.03 -16.07 31.29
C GLU A 326 -6.13 -15.14 31.85
N PHE A 327 -6.98 -14.60 30.97
CA PHE A 327 -8.10 -13.74 31.36
C PHE A 327 -9.36 -14.53 31.79
N ARG A 328 -9.30 -15.85 31.81
CA ARG A 328 -10.41 -16.74 32.18
C ARG A 328 -11.69 -16.48 31.37
N CYS A 329 -11.50 -16.24 30.09
CA CYS A 329 -12.62 -16.10 29.18
C CYS A 329 -13.39 -17.44 29.04
#